data_310153bf0d78fc74a489c010f100b9e2
#
_entry.id   310153bf0d78fc74a489c010f100b9e2
#
_cell.length_a   1.000
_cell.length_b   1.000
_cell.length_c   1.000
_cell.angle_alpha   90.00
_cell.angle_beta   90.00
_cell.angle_gamma   90.00
#
_symmetry.space_group_name_H-M   'P 1'
#
loop_
_entity.id
_entity.type
_entity.pdbx_description
1 polymer ?
#
loop_
_entity_poly.entity_id
_entity_poly.type
_entity_poly.pdbx_seq_one_letter_code
_entity_poly.pdbx_strand_id
1 'polypeptide(L)'
;MHAQRGAALLLAMLIVTLVATFAASAMWQQWRAVEVETAERGHVQSAWILVGALDWSRLILREDGRSGGADHLAEPWAVPLQEARLSTFLAADRNVSQVDDASTDTTEAFLSGQISDLQGRLNLRNLTGTATDQAGALAQFARLFERLGLPRQELALLASGLQRAQAAPAEDSSADAPLMPPTVSQLGWLGLTPATIAALSPHVTLLPVRTPVNINTANVDVLMAAIEGLDMASAQQIVQTRETRHFRSLEDARPLLGASYDRAAGSLAVASSYFEVRGRLRLGDAMVDERSLVRKIGMEVTTLWRERGAFDRETADTPPQALR
;
A
#
# COMPACT_ATOMS: atom_id res chain seq x y z
N MET A 1 -66.67 -3.07 51.61
CA MET A 1 -65.49 -2.23 51.23
C MET A 1 -64.18 -3.04 51.26
N HIS A 2 -64.06 -4.17 50.55
CA HIS A 2 -62.81 -4.96 50.51
C HIS A 2 -62.13 -5.08 49.15
N ALA A 3 -62.65 -4.43 48.09
CA ALA A 3 -62.10 -4.55 46.72
C ALA A 3 -60.94 -3.60 46.41
N GLN A 4 -60.61 -2.58 47.20
CA GLN A 4 -59.60 -1.54 46.88
C GLN A 4 -58.17 -1.89 47.26
N ARG A 5 -57.93 -2.85 48.16
CA ARG A 5 -56.59 -3.22 48.62
C ARG A 5 -55.77 -3.99 47.58
N GLY A 6 -56.40 -4.81 46.73
CA GLY A 6 -55.74 -5.56 45.64
C GLY A 6 -55.29 -4.64 44.49
N ALA A 7 -56.09 -3.63 44.12
CA ALA A 7 -55.79 -2.69 43.06
C ALA A 7 -54.58 -1.80 43.37
N ALA A 8 -54.43 -1.38 44.64
CA ALA A 8 -53.27 -0.57 45.10
C ALA A 8 -51.97 -1.38 45.05
N LEU A 9 -52.00 -2.67 45.36
CA LEU A 9 -50.83 -3.54 45.27
C LEU A 9 -50.37 -3.75 43.80
N LEU A 10 -51.35 -3.99 42.92
CA LEU A 10 -51.06 -4.15 41.47
C LEU A 10 -50.50 -2.86 40.88
N LEU A 11 -51.04 -1.72 41.27
CA LEU A 11 -50.53 -0.41 40.82
C LEU A 11 -49.11 -0.15 41.34
N ALA A 12 -48.81 -0.47 42.60
CA ALA A 12 -47.48 -0.36 43.17
C ALA A 12 -46.49 -1.28 42.46
N MET A 13 -46.83 -2.54 42.15
CA MET A 13 -46.00 -3.44 41.38
C MET A 13 -45.75 -2.93 39.94
N LEU A 14 -46.79 -2.37 39.31
CA LEU A 14 -46.66 -1.78 37.97
C LEU A 14 -45.72 -0.60 37.93
N ILE A 15 -45.79 0.30 38.94
CA ILE A 15 -44.87 1.42 39.04
C ILE A 15 -43.43 0.95 39.27
N VAL A 16 -43.24 -0.02 40.17
CA VAL A 16 -41.89 -0.57 40.42
C VAL A 16 -41.31 -1.23 39.18
N THR A 17 -42.09 -2.03 38.47
CA THR A 17 -41.63 -2.65 37.22
C THR A 17 -41.32 -1.63 36.14
N LEU A 18 -42.13 -0.58 36.03
CA LEU A 18 -41.89 0.52 35.07
C LEU A 18 -40.61 1.26 35.43
N VAL A 19 -40.38 1.63 36.69
CA VAL A 19 -39.16 2.29 37.14
C VAL A 19 -37.92 1.41 36.90
N ALA A 20 -38.04 0.08 37.21
CA ALA A 20 -36.96 -0.85 36.99
C ALA A 20 -36.60 -0.99 35.51
N THR A 21 -37.61 -1.05 34.62
CA THR A 21 -37.37 -1.14 33.16
C THR A 21 -36.74 0.16 32.59
N PHE A 22 -37.17 1.32 33.06
CA PHE A 22 -36.54 2.60 32.70
C PHE A 22 -35.08 2.67 33.18
N ALA A 23 -34.83 2.30 34.44
CA ALA A 23 -33.46 2.28 34.98
C ALA A 23 -32.56 1.31 34.21
N ALA A 24 -33.03 0.10 33.89
CA ALA A 24 -32.29 -0.86 33.10
C ALA A 24 -31.99 -0.33 31.69
N SER A 25 -32.98 0.29 31.04
CA SER A 25 -32.81 0.87 29.70
C SER A 25 -31.81 2.04 29.71
N ALA A 26 -31.84 2.89 30.73
CA ALA A 26 -30.90 4.00 30.88
C ALA A 26 -29.45 3.50 31.12
N MET A 27 -29.27 2.48 31.95
CA MET A 27 -27.98 1.85 32.16
C MET A 27 -27.44 1.22 30.90
N TRP A 28 -28.29 0.55 30.11
CA TRP A 28 -27.87 -0.05 28.85
C TRP A 28 -27.46 0.98 27.79
N GLN A 29 -28.20 2.10 27.71
CA GLN A 29 -27.85 3.22 26.85
C GLN A 29 -26.51 3.85 27.26
N GLN A 30 -26.29 4.04 28.58
CA GLN A 30 -25.05 4.59 29.10
C GLN A 30 -23.85 3.66 28.82
N TRP A 31 -24.00 2.35 29.05
CA TRP A 31 -22.97 1.38 28.75
C TRP A 31 -22.60 1.38 27.26
N ARG A 32 -23.61 1.39 26.39
CA ARG A 32 -23.41 1.48 24.93
C ARG A 32 -22.73 2.77 24.51
N ALA A 33 -23.07 3.91 25.12
CA ALA A 33 -22.44 5.19 24.83
C ALA A 33 -20.96 5.19 25.21
N VAL A 34 -20.59 4.62 26.37
CA VAL A 34 -19.18 4.47 26.79
C VAL A 34 -18.41 3.57 25.84
N GLU A 35 -19.00 2.46 25.40
CA GLU A 35 -18.34 1.53 24.47
C GLU A 35 -18.08 2.19 23.10
N VAL A 36 -19.05 2.91 22.56
CA VAL A 36 -18.89 3.68 21.31
C VAL A 36 -17.82 4.76 21.47
N GLU A 37 -17.85 5.54 22.56
CA GLU A 37 -16.84 6.57 22.80
C GLU A 37 -15.43 6.00 22.94
N THR A 38 -15.28 4.86 23.61
CA THR A 38 -13.98 4.18 23.74
C THR A 38 -13.47 3.72 22.38
N ALA A 39 -14.33 3.15 21.54
CA ALA A 39 -13.98 2.74 20.18
C ALA A 39 -13.59 3.95 19.30
N GLU A 40 -14.33 5.06 19.38
CA GLU A 40 -14.01 6.28 18.63
C GLU A 40 -12.67 6.90 19.08
N ARG A 41 -12.41 6.96 20.39
CA ARG A 41 -11.11 7.41 20.90
C ARG A 41 -9.97 6.54 20.41
N GLY A 42 -10.12 5.21 20.44
CA GLY A 42 -9.15 4.27 19.91
C GLY A 42 -8.90 4.49 18.42
N HIS A 43 -9.95 4.75 17.65
CA HIS A 43 -9.84 5.01 16.22
C HIS A 43 -9.07 6.32 15.93
N VAL A 44 -9.38 7.40 16.64
CA VAL A 44 -8.66 8.69 16.50
C VAL A 44 -7.20 8.55 16.92
N GLN A 45 -6.94 7.86 18.02
CA GLN A 45 -5.59 7.60 18.54
C GLN A 45 -4.75 6.81 17.54
N SER A 46 -5.31 5.73 16.99
CA SER A 46 -4.69 4.93 15.93
C SER A 46 -4.36 5.77 14.70
N ALA A 47 -5.27 6.67 14.33
CA ALA A 47 -5.08 7.58 13.22
C ALA A 47 -3.87 8.48 13.38
N TRP A 48 -3.69 9.08 14.57
CA TRP A 48 -2.54 9.96 14.85
C TRP A 48 -1.22 9.20 14.92
N ILE A 49 -1.22 7.98 15.48
CA ILE A 49 -0.02 7.13 15.51
C ILE A 49 0.44 6.79 14.09
N LEU A 50 -0.49 6.41 13.21
CA LEU A 50 -0.17 6.09 11.81
C LEU A 50 0.30 7.33 11.03
N VAL A 51 -0.22 8.53 11.33
CA VAL A 51 0.33 9.79 10.78
C VAL A 51 1.78 9.97 11.19
N GLY A 52 2.10 9.77 12.46
CA GLY A 52 3.47 9.85 12.95
C GLY A 52 4.40 8.81 12.29
N ALA A 53 3.92 7.59 12.10
CA ALA A 53 4.66 6.53 11.40
C ALA A 53 4.94 6.89 9.93
N LEU A 54 3.96 7.49 9.24
CA LEU A 54 4.14 7.99 7.89
C LEU A 54 5.16 9.14 7.83
N ASP A 55 5.10 10.07 8.76
CA ASP A 55 6.05 11.19 8.82
C ASP A 55 7.48 10.70 9.10
N TRP A 56 7.64 9.69 9.94
CA TRP A 56 8.92 9.03 10.16
C TRP A 56 9.44 8.34 8.88
N SER A 57 8.56 7.63 8.15
CA SER A 57 8.91 7.02 6.87
C SER A 57 9.36 8.08 5.84
N ARG A 58 8.72 9.25 5.85
CA ARG A 58 9.12 10.40 5.01
C ARG A 58 10.48 10.96 5.40
N LEU A 59 10.85 10.93 6.69
CA LEU A 59 12.18 11.33 7.13
C LEU A 59 13.26 10.36 6.62
N ILE A 60 13.01 9.06 6.66
CA ILE A 60 13.93 8.05 6.10
C ILE A 60 14.14 8.31 4.61
N LEU A 61 13.06 8.48 3.83
CA LEU A 61 13.14 8.76 2.40
C LEU A 61 13.79 10.12 2.08
N ARG A 62 13.67 11.11 2.97
CA ARG A 62 14.35 12.40 2.84
C ARG A 62 15.86 12.25 3.04
N GLU A 63 16.28 11.49 4.06
CA GLU A 63 17.70 11.27 4.32
C GLU A 63 18.34 10.44 3.20
N ASP A 64 17.61 9.46 2.67
CA ASP A 64 17.98 8.75 1.46
C ASP A 64 18.14 9.71 0.27
N GLY A 65 17.16 10.58 0.01
CA GLY A 65 17.25 11.61 -1.03
C GLY A 65 18.38 12.62 -0.83
N ARG A 66 18.84 12.85 0.42
CA ARG A 66 20.01 13.67 0.74
C ARG A 66 21.31 12.98 0.34
N SER A 67 21.40 11.66 0.59
CA SER A 67 22.54 10.85 0.20
C SER A 67 22.68 10.77 -1.32
N GLY A 68 21.54 10.77 -2.01
CA GLY A 68 21.44 10.64 -3.46
C GLY A 68 21.95 9.30 -3.96
N GLY A 69 21.81 9.08 -5.25
CA GLY A 69 22.31 7.85 -5.89
C GLY A 69 21.20 6.96 -6.43
N ALA A 70 21.48 5.66 -6.50
CA ALA A 70 20.56 4.66 -6.97
C ALA A 70 19.73 4.13 -5.79
N ASP A 71 18.42 3.97 -5.99
CA ASP A 71 17.54 3.34 -4.99
C ASP A 71 17.61 1.81 -5.11
N HIS A 72 17.85 1.11 -3.98
CA HIS A 72 18.05 -0.34 -3.96
C HIS A 72 17.59 -0.99 -2.65
N LEU A 73 17.40 -2.32 -2.65
CA LEU A 73 16.81 -3.06 -1.53
C LEU A 73 17.72 -3.21 -0.29
N ALA A 74 18.99 -2.78 -0.34
CA ALA A 74 19.89 -2.78 0.82
C ALA A 74 19.88 -1.43 1.56
N GLU A 75 19.05 -0.48 1.17
CA GLU A 75 18.92 0.82 1.83
C GLU A 75 18.03 0.73 3.09
N PRO A 76 18.21 1.67 4.04
CA PRO A 76 17.44 1.67 5.28
C PRO A 76 15.92 1.70 5.10
N TRP A 77 15.44 2.38 4.05
CA TRP A 77 14.00 2.44 3.77
C TRP A 77 13.42 1.07 3.35
N ALA A 78 14.21 0.19 2.75
CA ALA A 78 13.74 -1.12 2.28
C ALA A 78 13.65 -2.17 3.41
N VAL A 79 14.19 -1.88 4.59
CA VAL A 79 14.15 -2.78 5.75
C VAL A 79 12.76 -2.68 6.41
N PRO A 80 11.97 -3.78 6.45
CA PRO A 80 10.68 -3.75 7.11
C PRO A 80 10.80 -3.52 8.60
N LEU A 81 9.96 -2.64 9.15
CA LEU A 81 9.78 -2.51 10.58
C LEU A 81 8.96 -3.71 11.09
N GLN A 82 9.61 -4.61 11.81
CA GLN A 82 8.94 -5.71 12.48
C GLN A 82 7.98 -5.18 13.56
N GLU A 83 6.94 -5.97 13.90
CA GLU A 83 5.99 -5.57 14.93
C GLU A 83 6.72 -5.31 16.26
N ALA A 84 6.70 -4.05 16.69
CA ALA A 84 7.34 -3.59 17.91
C ALA A 84 6.38 -2.75 18.74
N ARG A 85 6.55 -2.78 20.07
CA ARG A 85 5.78 -1.87 20.95
C ARG A 85 6.08 -0.42 20.58
N LEU A 86 5.04 0.40 20.50
CA LEU A 86 5.19 1.81 20.20
C LEU A 86 6.11 2.54 21.19
N SER A 87 6.05 2.19 22.47
CA SER A 87 6.95 2.73 23.50
C SER A 87 8.42 2.44 23.22
N THR A 88 8.73 1.23 22.77
CA THR A 88 10.12 0.84 22.39
C THR A 88 10.58 1.62 21.16
N PHE A 89 9.71 1.78 20.18
CA PHE A 89 9.99 2.57 18.98
C PHE A 89 10.29 4.03 19.31
N LEU A 90 9.47 4.67 20.15
CA LEU A 90 9.66 6.06 20.57
C LEU A 90 10.89 6.25 21.46
N ALA A 91 11.25 5.25 22.27
CA ALA A 91 12.45 5.29 23.14
C ALA A 91 13.74 5.20 22.31
N ALA A 92 13.76 4.40 21.25
CA ALA A 92 14.91 4.25 20.36
C ALA A 92 15.30 5.56 19.65
N ASP A 93 14.31 6.39 19.30
CA ASP A 93 14.50 7.67 18.62
C ASP A 93 15.05 8.77 19.56
N ARG A 94 14.77 8.70 20.86
CA ARG A 94 15.08 9.78 21.81
C ARG A 94 16.36 9.60 22.62
N ASN A 95 17.02 8.45 22.54
CA ASN A 95 18.14 8.11 23.44
C ASN A 95 17.79 8.36 24.94
N VAL A 96 16.51 8.31 25.30
CA VAL A 96 15.99 8.56 26.64
C VAL A 96 15.78 7.23 27.31
N SER A 97 16.51 7.01 28.40
CA SER A 97 16.27 5.91 29.34
C SER A 97 14.81 5.85 29.73
N GLN A 98 14.28 4.63 29.78
CA GLN A 98 12.89 4.33 30.16
C GLN A 98 12.44 5.21 31.33
N VAL A 99 11.61 6.19 31.09
CA VAL A 99 10.78 6.79 32.11
C VAL A 99 9.59 5.86 32.22
N ASP A 100 9.50 5.12 33.31
CA ASP A 100 8.33 4.38 33.75
C ASP A 100 7.20 5.40 34.05
N ASP A 101 6.63 5.96 33.00
CA ASP A 101 5.39 6.74 33.11
C ASP A 101 4.21 5.77 32.93
N ALA A 102 3.81 5.20 34.08
CA ALA A 102 2.75 4.19 34.22
C ALA A 102 1.35 4.73 33.89
N SER A 103 1.24 5.90 33.23
CA SER A 103 -0.03 6.61 33.06
C SER A 103 -0.56 6.65 31.62
N THR A 104 0.05 5.91 30.66
CA THR A 104 -0.43 5.95 29.30
C THR A 104 -0.98 4.60 28.84
N ASP A 105 -2.25 4.59 28.45
CA ASP A 105 -2.98 3.53 27.72
C ASP A 105 -2.29 3.06 26.42
N THR A 106 -1.09 3.59 26.11
CA THR A 106 -0.23 3.21 24.99
C THR A 106 0.54 1.93 25.22
N THR A 107 0.41 1.27 26.37
CA THR A 107 1.16 0.08 26.76
C THR A 107 0.90 -1.12 25.84
N GLU A 108 -0.19 -1.14 25.11
CA GLU A 108 -0.58 -2.24 24.21
C GLU A 108 -0.66 -1.84 22.73
N ALA A 109 0.00 -0.75 22.34
CA ALA A 109 0.10 -0.37 20.94
C ALA A 109 1.34 -1.00 20.29
N PHE A 110 1.11 -1.72 19.19
CA PHE A 110 2.17 -2.34 18.39
C PHE A 110 2.12 -1.78 16.98
N LEU A 111 3.29 -1.35 16.49
CA LEU A 111 3.46 -0.79 15.16
C LEU A 111 4.35 -1.70 14.32
N SER A 112 3.96 -1.95 13.09
CA SER A 112 4.78 -2.53 12.05
C SER A 112 4.62 -1.73 10.76
N GLY A 113 5.57 -1.85 9.83
CA GLY A 113 5.47 -1.11 8.59
C GLY A 113 6.52 -1.51 7.57
N GLN A 114 6.28 -1.08 6.33
CA GLN A 114 7.18 -1.32 5.21
C GLN A 114 7.11 -0.16 4.23
N ILE A 115 8.26 0.19 3.67
CA ILE A 115 8.35 1.06 2.50
C ILE A 115 8.72 0.17 1.31
N SER A 116 8.00 0.33 0.19
CA SER A 116 8.22 -0.45 -1.03
C SER A 116 8.39 0.50 -2.22
N ASP A 117 9.37 0.24 -3.06
CA ASP A 117 9.54 0.95 -4.31
C ASP A 117 8.49 0.50 -5.33
N LEU A 118 7.62 1.43 -5.74
CA LEU A 118 6.61 1.14 -6.75
C LEU A 118 7.15 1.15 -8.18
N GLN A 119 8.32 1.71 -8.41
CA GLN A 119 8.97 1.65 -9.72
C GLN A 119 9.72 0.32 -9.95
N GLY A 120 9.79 -0.55 -8.94
CA GLY A 120 10.12 -1.96 -9.14
C GLY A 120 9.04 -2.76 -9.88
N ARG A 121 7.93 -2.13 -10.29
CA ARG A 121 6.79 -2.72 -11.00
C ARG A 121 6.53 -2.02 -12.32
N LEU A 122 5.85 -2.68 -13.26
CA LEU A 122 5.40 -2.04 -14.50
C LEU A 122 4.28 -1.03 -14.21
N ASN A 123 4.46 0.20 -14.66
CA ASN A 123 3.48 1.26 -14.44
C ASN A 123 2.41 1.24 -15.54
N LEU A 124 1.17 0.98 -15.15
CA LEU A 124 0.01 0.99 -16.05
C LEU A 124 -0.19 2.34 -16.77
N ARG A 125 0.29 3.44 -16.17
CA ARG A 125 0.27 4.75 -16.81
C ARG A 125 1.09 4.79 -18.10
N ASN A 126 2.06 3.90 -18.27
CA ASN A 126 2.85 3.81 -19.50
C ASN A 126 2.02 3.35 -20.71
N LEU A 127 0.88 2.69 -20.50
CA LEU A 127 -0.09 2.33 -21.54
C LEU A 127 -0.88 3.53 -22.08
N THR A 128 -0.74 4.70 -21.44
CA THR A 128 -1.37 5.94 -21.88
C THR A 128 -0.32 6.90 -22.43
N GLY A 129 -0.62 7.70 -23.44
CA GLY A 129 0.34 8.63 -24.04
C GLY A 129 0.29 8.63 -25.57
N THR A 130 1.38 8.99 -26.22
CA THR A 130 1.48 8.98 -27.69
C THR A 130 1.55 7.54 -28.24
N ALA A 131 1.18 7.35 -29.52
CA ALA A 131 1.20 6.03 -30.15
C ALA A 131 2.58 5.33 -30.08
N THR A 132 3.66 6.08 -30.21
CA THR A 132 5.05 5.55 -30.13
C THR A 132 5.38 5.06 -28.73
N ASP A 133 5.01 5.82 -27.71
CA ASP A 133 5.24 5.47 -26.31
C ASP A 133 4.45 4.24 -25.88
N GLN A 134 3.20 4.15 -26.37
CA GLN A 134 2.29 3.05 -26.07
C GLN A 134 2.78 1.72 -26.66
N ALA A 135 3.37 1.73 -27.87
CA ALA A 135 3.80 0.50 -28.52
C ALA A 135 4.84 -0.26 -27.67
N GLY A 136 5.83 0.46 -27.12
CA GLY A 136 6.83 -0.12 -26.23
C GLY A 136 6.24 -0.65 -24.93
N ALA A 137 5.36 0.15 -24.29
CA ALA A 137 4.68 -0.27 -23.07
C ALA A 137 3.76 -1.48 -23.32
N LEU A 138 2.97 -1.47 -24.41
CA LEU A 138 2.09 -2.58 -24.75
C LEU A 138 2.87 -3.87 -24.94
N ALA A 139 4.05 -3.81 -25.58
CA ALA A 139 4.92 -4.96 -25.74
C ALA A 139 5.43 -5.50 -24.38
N GLN A 140 5.77 -4.61 -23.43
CA GLN A 140 6.15 -5.00 -22.07
C GLN A 140 5.01 -5.72 -21.34
N PHE A 141 3.80 -5.13 -21.36
CA PHE A 141 2.64 -5.77 -20.75
C PHE A 141 2.22 -7.06 -21.45
N ALA A 142 2.39 -7.16 -22.77
CA ALA A 142 2.13 -8.41 -23.51
C ALA A 142 3.05 -9.54 -23.02
N ARG A 143 4.34 -9.26 -22.83
CA ARG A 143 5.29 -10.21 -22.25
C ARG A 143 4.91 -10.61 -20.82
N LEU A 144 4.48 -9.63 -19.98
CA LEU A 144 4.01 -9.94 -18.63
C LEU A 144 2.78 -10.85 -18.63
N PHE A 145 1.77 -10.54 -19.45
CA PHE A 145 0.57 -11.36 -19.58
C PHE A 145 0.87 -12.79 -20.05
N GLU A 146 1.77 -12.93 -21.02
CA GLU A 146 2.23 -14.24 -21.51
C GLU A 146 2.93 -15.05 -20.41
N ARG A 147 3.82 -14.42 -19.65
CA ARG A 147 4.52 -15.05 -18.52
C ARG A 147 3.60 -15.51 -17.40
N LEU A 148 2.58 -14.73 -17.11
CA LEU A 148 1.59 -15.04 -16.09
C LEU A 148 0.45 -15.93 -16.60
N GLY A 149 0.44 -16.30 -17.88
CA GLY A 149 -0.62 -17.10 -18.49
C GLY A 149 -1.97 -16.38 -18.58
N LEU A 150 -1.97 -15.04 -18.65
CA LEU A 150 -3.18 -14.22 -18.64
C LEU A 150 -3.77 -14.04 -20.06
N PRO A 151 -5.11 -13.87 -20.17
CA PRO A 151 -5.77 -13.70 -21.45
C PRO A 151 -5.35 -12.42 -22.17
N ARG A 152 -4.89 -12.52 -23.42
CA ARG A 152 -4.53 -11.34 -24.25
C ARG A 152 -5.70 -10.37 -24.45
N GLN A 153 -6.94 -10.88 -24.42
CA GLN A 153 -8.13 -10.05 -24.52
C GLN A 153 -8.25 -9.07 -23.35
N GLU A 154 -7.90 -9.49 -22.13
CA GLU A 154 -7.93 -8.60 -20.97
C GLU A 154 -6.84 -7.52 -21.05
N LEU A 155 -5.69 -7.80 -21.66
CA LEU A 155 -4.72 -6.74 -21.95
C LEU A 155 -5.26 -5.68 -22.91
N ALA A 156 -6.00 -6.10 -23.95
CA ALA A 156 -6.62 -5.16 -24.89
C ALA A 156 -7.70 -4.30 -24.19
N LEU A 157 -8.51 -4.91 -23.30
CA LEU A 157 -9.49 -4.18 -22.47
C LEU A 157 -8.81 -3.18 -21.55
N LEU A 158 -7.74 -3.59 -20.86
CA LEU A 158 -6.96 -2.74 -19.98
C LEU A 158 -6.39 -1.53 -20.73
N ALA A 159 -5.69 -1.75 -21.83
CA ALA A 159 -5.06 -0.69 -22.60
C ALA A 159 -6.11 0.30 -23.16
N SER A 160 -7.17 -0.21 -23.81
CA SER A 160 -8.22 0.63 -24.37
C SER A 160 -9.03 1.36 -23.28
N GLY A 161 -9.26 0.70 -22.13
CA GLY A 161 -9.98 1.28 -21.00
C GLY A 161 -9.20 2.44 -20.38
N LEU A 162 -7.90 2.28 -20.13
CA LEU A 162 -7.04 3.35 -19.60
C LEU A 162 -6.93 4.53 -20.57
N GLN A 163 -6.86 4.27 -21.86
CA GLN A 163 -6.83 5.34 -22.88
C GLN A 163 -8.14 6.13 -22.89
N ARG A 164 -9.30 5.44 -22.89
CA ARG A 164 -10.59 6.12 -22.82
C ARG A 164 -10.78 6.92 -21.54
N ALA A 165 -10.36 6.36 -20.39
CA ALA A 165 -10.42 7.04 -19.11
C ALA A 165 -9.54 8.31 -19.06
N GLN A 166 -8.42 8.33 -19.79
CA GLN A 166 -7.55 9.50 -19.88
C GLN A 166 -8.04 10.54 -20.90
N ALA A 167 -8.64 10.11 -22.00
CA ALA A 167 -9.08 10.99 -23.08
C ALA A 167 -10.39 11.74 -22.76
N ALA A 168 -11.13 11.32 -21.73
CA ALA A 168 -12.40 11.95 -21.35
C ALA A 168 -12.14 13.35 -20.76
N PRO A 169 -12.53 14.45 -21.45
CA PRO A 169 -12.49 15.79 -20.86
C PRO A 169 -13.54 15.88 -19.74
N ALA A 170 -13.22 16.61 -18.68
CA ALA A 170 -14.07 16.74 -17.49
C ALA A 170 -15.47 17.34 -17.78
N GLU A 171 -15.66 18.02 -18.92
CA GLU A 171 -16.89 18.75 -19.26
C GLU A 171 -17.74 18.10 -20.37
N ASP A 172 -17.16 17.16 -21.16
CA ASP A 172 -17.82 16.49 -22.29
C ASP A 172 -17.73 14.96 -22.21
N SER A 173 -17.63 14.40 -21.00
CA SER A 173 -17.60 12.96 -20.84
C SER A 173 -18.90 12.37 -21.37
N SER A 174 -18.83 11.72 -22.56
CA SER A 174 -19.87 10.80 -22.97
C SER A 174 -20.14 9.87 -21.79
N ALA A 175 -21.40 9.61 -21.49
CA ALA A 175 -21.82 8.80 -20.33
C ALA A 175 -21.16 7.40 -20.28
N ASP A 176 -20.45 7.00 -21.32
CA ASP A 176 -19.78 5.70 -21.50
C ASP A 176 -18.26 5.70 -21.23
N ALA A 177 -17.62 6.83 -20.89
CA ALA A 177 -16.19 6.84 -20.59
C ALA A 177 -15.93 6.27 -19.19
N PRO A 178 -15.09 5.23 -19.04
CA PRO A 178 -14.78 4.68 -17.74
C PRO A 178 -13.99 5.69 -16.90
N LEU A 179 -14.22 5.68 -15.58
CA LEU A 179 -13.40 6.45 -14.66
C LEU A 179 -11.98 5.87 -14.62
N MET A 180 -10.98 6.75 -14.46
CA MET A 180 -9.61 6.31 -14.24
C MET A 180 -9.53 5.59 -12.89
N PRO A 181 -9.15 4.29 -12.85
CA PRO A 181 -8.98 3.58 -11.59
C PRO A 181 -7.92 4.27 -10.72
N PRO A 182 -8.17 4.58 -9.47
CA PRO A 182 -7.15 5.14 -8.58
C PRO A 182 -6.13 4.10 -8.10
N THR A 183 -6.49 2.82 -8.11
CA THR A 183 -5.63 1.72 -7.62
C THR A 183 -5.72 0.49 -8.53
N VAL A 184 -4.72 -0.42 -8.41
CA VAL A 184 -4.69 -1.68 -9.16
C VAL A 184 -5.90 -2.57 -8.85
N SER A 185 -6.39 -2.58 -7.60
CA SER A 185 -7.56 -3.36 -7.20
C SER A 185 -8.86 -2.96 -7.93
N GLN A 186 -8.92 -1.74 -8.45
CA GLN A 186 -10.08 -1.20 -9.17
C GLN A 186 -10.03 -1.40 -10.69
N LEU A 187 -9.06 -2.14 -11.21
CA LEU A 187 -8.98 -2.49 -12.64
C LEU A 187 -10.19 -3.29 -13.13
N GLY A 188 -11.00 -3.84 -12.24
CA GLY A 188 -12.31 -4.42 -12.55
C GLY A 188 -13.25 -3.44 -13.26
N TRP A 189 -13.12 -2.12 -13.01
CA TRP A 189 -13.88 -1.08 -13.73
C TRP A 189 -13.58 -1.04 -15.24
N LEU A 190 -12.42 -1.55 -15.62
CA LEU A 190 -11.99 -1.65 -17.03
C LEU A 190 -12.30 -3.02 -17.64
N GLY A 191 -12.99 -3.91 -16.90
CA GLY A 191 -13.41 -5.22 -17.37
C GLY A 191 -12.42 -6.37 -17.11
N LEU A 192 -11.41 -6.19 -16.26
CA LEU A 192 -10.52 -7.26 -15.86
C LEU A 192 -11.19 -8.17 -14.83
N THR A 193 -10.89 -9.46 -14.90
CA THR A 193 -11.36 -10.43 -13.90
C THR A 193 -10.59 -10.30 -12.58
N PRO A 194 -11.19 -10.64 -11.43
CA PRO A 194 -10.49 -10.65 -10.14
C PRO A 194 -9.23 -11.53 -10.14
N ALA A 195 -9.25 -12.65 -10.86
CA ALA A 195 -8.10 -13.54 -10.97
C ALA A 195 -6.92 -12.86 -11.69
N THR A 196 -7.20 -12.16 -12.80
CA THR A 196 -6.18 -11.38 -13.53
C THR A 196 -5.64 -10.23 -12.68
N ILE A 197 -6.51 -9.53 -11.93
CA ILE A 197 -6.09 -8.44 -11.03
C ILE A 197 -5.17 -8.99 -9.93
N ALA A 198 -5.52 -10.11 -9.31
CA ALA A 198 -4.70 -10.74 -8.27
C ALA A 198 -3.32 -11.16 -8.83
N ALA A 199 -3.28 -11.78 -10.01
CA ALA A 199 -2.03 -12.19 -10.65
C ALA A 199 -1.15 -10.99 -11.06
N LEU A 200 -1.75 -9.87 -11.48
CA LEU A 200 -1.03 -8.66 -11.87
C LEU A 200 -0.52 -7.84 -10.68
N SER A 201 -1.24 -7.85 -9.55
CA SER A 201 -0.98 -6.96 -8.41
C SER A 201 0.47 -6.94 -7.92
N PRO A 202 1.23 -8.06 -7.87
CA PRO A 202 2.64 -8.03 -7.47
C PRO A 202 3.57 -7.37 -8.49
N HIS A 203 3.16 -7.26 -9.74
CA HIS A 203 4.01 -6.92 -10.88
C HIS A 203 3.70 -5.55 -11.50
N VAL A 204 2.56 -4.95 -11.15
CA VAL A 204 2.12 -3.69 -11.74
C VAL A 204 1.83 -2.63 -10.67
N THR A 205 1.90 -1.37 -11.10
CA THR A 205 1.53 -0.22 -10.28
C THR A 205 0.76 0.79 -11.13
N LEU A 206 0.05 1.70 -10.49
CA LEU A 206 -0.61 2.82 -11.15
C LEU A 206 -0.13 4.13 -10.52
N LEU A 207 0.76 4.81 -11.21
CA LEU A 207 1.37 6.06 -10.76
C LEU A 207 0.76 7.27 -11.51
N PRO A 208 0.86 8.49 -10.95
CA PRO A 208 0.31 9.70 -11.56
C PRO A 208 0.91 10.02 -12.94
N VAL A 209 2.18 9.68 -13.13
CA VAL A 209 2.94 9.94 -14.35
C VAL A 209 3.58 8.64 -14.86
N ARG A 210 4.05 8.67 -16.09
CA ARG A 210 4.83 7.57 -16.68
C ARG A 210 6.19 7.47 -15.99
N THR A 211 6.63 6.24 -15.72
CA THR A 211 7.90 5.97 -15.04
C THR A 211 8.61 4.77 -15.66
N PRO A 212 9.95 4.78 -15.71
CA PRO A 212 10.72 3.59 -16.01
C PRO A 212 10.70 2.60 -14.84
N VAL A 213 11.14 1.37 -15.10
CA VAL A 213 11.30 0.32 -14.09
C VAL A 213 12.66 0.43 -13.43
N ASN A 214 12.72 0.41 -12.11
CA ASN A 214 13.98 0.37 -11.36
C ASN A 214 14.57 -1.07 -11.38
N ILE A 215 15.73 -1.22 -12.02
CA ILE A 215 16.42 -2.51 -12.15
C ILE A 215 16.87 -3.07 -10.79
N ASN A 216 17.13 -2.20 -9.81
CA ASN A 216 17.59 -2.58 -8.48
C ASN A 216 16.49 -3.14 -7.57
N THR A 217 15.21 -2.91 -7.91
CA THR A 217 14.08 -3.31 -7.05
C THR A 217 13.08 -4.23 -7.74
N ALA A 218 13.06 -4.25 -9.09
CA ALA A 218 12.14 -5.06 -9.87
C ALA A 218 12.37 -6.58 -9.68
N ASN A 219 11.28 -7.36 -9.59
CA ASN A 219 11.39 -8.82 -9.55
C ASN A 219 11.70 -9.41 -10.93
N VAL A 220 12.03 -10.71 -10.98
CA VAL A 220 12.44 -11.43 -12.21
C VAL A 220 11.37 -11.28 -13.31
N ASP A 221 10.08 -11.43 -12.98
CA ASP A 221 9.00 -11.36 -13.96
C ASP A 221 8.85 -9.97 -14.57
N VAL A 222 8.99 -8.93 -13.73
CA VAL A 222 8.99 -7.54 -14.20
C VAL A 222 10.20 -7.24 -15.08
N LEU A 223 11.39 -7.72 -14.70
CA LEU A 223 12.61 -7.55 -15.52
C LEU A 223 12.46 -8.18 -16.89
N MET A 224 11.98 -9.44 -16.95
CA MET A 224 11.76 -10.15 -18.22
C MET A 224 10.65 -9.51 -19.06
N ALA A 225 9.66 -8.91 -18.44
CA ALA A 225 8.62 -8.17 -19.14
C ALA A 225 9.12 -6.80 -19.64
N ALA A 226 9.90 -6.08 -18.86
CA ALA A 226 10.43 -4.76 -19.20
C ALA A 226 11.50 -4.82 -20.30
N ILE A 227 12.33 -5.87 -20.29
CA ILE A 227 13.51 -6.01 -21.14
C ILE A 227 13.26 -7.04 -22.24
N GLU A 228 13.21 -6.59 -23.48
CA GLU A 228 13.00 -7.45 -24.63
C GLU A 228 14.22 -8.37 -24.86
N GLY A 229 13.95 -9.68 -24.94
CA GLY A 229 14.97 -10.69 -25.20
C GLY A 229 15.79 -11.08 -23.95
N LEU A 230 15.41 -10.62 -22.76
CA LEU A 230 16.04 -11.08 -21.52
C LEU A 230 15.53 -12.48 -21.18
N ASP A 231 16.42 -13.43 -21.01
CA ASP A 231 16.10 -14.77 -20.55
C ASP A 231 16.05 -14.89 -19.02
N MET A 232 15.53 -16.02 -18.54
CA MET A 232 15.37 -16.28 -17.10
C MET A 232 16.73 -16.30 -16.37
N ALA A 233 17.76 -16.89 -16.97
CA ALA A 233 19.08 -16.99 -16.34
C ALA A 233 19.71 -15.60 -16.15
N SER A 234 19.66 -14.77 -17.19
CA SER A 234 20.14 -13.39 -17.15
C SER A 234 19.33 -12.54 -16.16
N ALA A 235 18.00 -12.70 -16.10
CA ALA A 235 17.17 -11.99 -15.13
C ALA A 235 17.51 -12.38 -13.68
N GLN A 236 17.71 -13.67 -13.42
CA GLN A 236 18.15 -14.15 -12.09
C GLN A 236 19.55 -13.65 -11.74
N GLN A 237 20.48 -13.61 -12.73
CA GLN A 237 21.82 -13.08 -12.53
C GLN A 237 21.79 -11.57 -12.18
N ILE A 238 20.91 -10.79 -12.80
CA ILE A 238 20.68 -9.37 -12.42
C ILE A 238 20.27 -9.28 -10.96
N VAL A 239 19.27 -10.08 -10.53
CA VAL A 239 18.78 -10.08 -9.15
C VAL A 239 19.90 -10.49 -8.17
N GLN A 240 20.63 -11.54 -8.42
CA GLN A 240 21.74 -11.99 -7.58
C GLN A 240 22.89 -10.97 -7.52
N THR A 241 23.20 -10.33 -8.65
CA THR A 241 24.26 -9.32 -8.71
C THR A 241 23.92 -8.11 -7.84
N ARG A 242 22.69 -7.59 -7.93
CA ARG A 242 22.27 -6.42 -7.16
C ARG A 242 22.18 -6.67 -5.64
N GLU A 243 21.95 -7.92 -5.20
CA GLU A 243 21.99 -8.30 -3.77
C GLU A 243 23.37 -8.12 -3.16
N THR A 244 24.43 -8.34 -3.94
CA THR A 244 25.82 -8.15 -3.51
C THR A 244 26.35 -6.74 -3.83
N ARG A 245 25.96 -6.20 -4.97
CA ARG A 245 26.34 -4.88 -5.45
C ARG A 245 25.24 -4.31 -6.36
N HIS A 246 24.50 -3.32 -5.85
CA HIS A 246 23.50 -2.62 -6.64
C HIS A 246 24.10 -1.90 -7.84
N PHE A 247 23.31 -1.69 -8.87
CA PHE A 247 23.70 -0.94 -10.06
C PHE A 247 23.59 0.57 -9.76
N ARG A 248 24.68 1.31 -9.87
CA ARG A 248 24.72 2.76 -9.66
C ARG A 248 24.25 3.51 -10.89
N SER A 249 24.42 2.91 -12.06
CA SER A 249 23.96 3.39 -13.36
C SER A 249 23.47 2.21 -14.20
N LEU A 250 22.72 2.46 -15.25
CA LEU A 250 22.32 1.42 -16.20
C LEU A 250 23.55 0.84 -16.94
N GLU A 251 24.62 1.60 -17.07
CA GLU A 251 25.87 1.13 -17.68
C GLU A 251 26.50 -0.02 -16.90
N ASP A 252 26.34 -0.02 -15.56
CA ASP A 252 26.82 -1.13 -14.71
C ASP A 252 26.10 -2.46 -15.02
N ALA A 253 24.85 -2.40 -15.52
CA ALA A 253 24.08 -3.56 -15.91
C ALA A 253 24.34 -4.01 -17.37
N ARG A 254 25.03 -3.22 -18.16
CA ARG A 254 25.29 -3.49 -19.59
C ARG A 254 25.88 -4.87 -19.87
N PRO A 255 26.88 -5.36 -19.11
CA PRO A 255 27.44 -6.69 -19.32
C PRO A 255 26.42 -7.81 -19.17
N LEU A 256 25.39 -7.64 -18.32
CA LEU A 256 24.33 -8.61 -18.07
C LEU A 256 23.16 -8.48 -19.07
N LEU A 257 22.93 -7.26 -19.56
CA LEU A 257 21.88 -6.97 -20.55
C LEU A 257 22.29 -7.30 -21.99
N GLY A 258 23.59 -7.28 -22.28
CA GLY A 258 24.13 -7.59 -23.60
C GLY A 258 23.45 -6.80 -24.72
N ALA A 259 22.98 -7.49 -25.77
CA ALA A 259 22.29 -6.87 -26.91
C ALA A 259 20.93 -6.23 -26.55
N SER A 260 20.35 -6.54 -25.39
CA SER A 260 19.09 -5.95 -24.93
C SER A 260 19.27 -4.58 -24.30
N TYR A 261 20.49 -4.15 -23.98
CA TYR A 261 20.78 -2.90 -23.31
C TYR A 261 20.21 -1.68 -24.05
N ASP A 262 20.54 -1.50 -25.33
CA ASP A 262 20.11 -0.32 -26.08
C ASP A 262 18.58 -0.24 -26.26
N ARG A 263 17.91 -1.40 -26.33
CA ARG A 263 16.44 -1.47 -26.39
C ARG A 263 15.77 -1.17 -25.06
N ALA A 264 16.43 -1.51 -23.95
CA ALA A 264 15.91 -1.37 -22.61
C ALA A 264 16.22 0.00 -21.97
N ALA A 265 17.21 0.74 -22.46
CA ALA A 265 17.72 1.97 -21.84
C ALA A 265 16.63 3.03 -21.56
N GLY A 266 15.61 3.12 -22.43
CA GLY A 266 14.49 4.06 -22.24
C GLY A 266 13.41 3.59 -21.28
N SER A 267 13.41 2.31 -20.89
CA SER A 267 12.39 1.69 -20.03
C SER A 267 12.88 1.36 -18.62
N LEU A 268 14.17 1.50 -18.37
CA LEU A 268 14.83 1.19 -17.09
C LEU A 268 15.39 2.44 -16.42
N ALA A 269 15.51 2.37 -15.10
CA ALA A 269 16.20 3.34 -14.25
C ALA A 269 16.91 2.60 -13.11
N VAL A 270 17.75 3.32 -12.38
CA VAL A 270 18.38 2.86 -11.13
C VAL A 270 17.86 3.61 -9.90
N ALA A 271 17.06 4.67 -10.11
CA ALA A 271 16.49 5.50 -9.06
C ALA A 271 14.97 5.56 -9.20
N SER A 272 14.30 5.82 -8.09
CA SER A 272 12.85 5.83 -7.96
C SER A 272 12.33 7.10 -7.30
N SER A 273 11.17 7.55 -7.75
CA SER A 273 10.48 8.71 -7.19
C SER A 273 9.19 8.35 -6.45
N TYR A 274 8.70 7.11 -6.56
CA TYR A 274 7.40 6.72 -6.01
C TYR A 274 7.52 5.49 -5.12
N PHE A 275 7.10 5.66 -3.88
CA PHE A 275 7.16 4.63 -2.86
C PHE A 275 5.79 4.43 -2.23
N GLU A 276 5.47 3.20 -1.87
CA GLU A 276 4.33 2.86 -1.02
C GLU A 276 4.81 2.70 0.41
N VAL A 277 4.21 3.44 1.33
CA VAL A 277 4.40 3.26 2.76
C VAL A 277 3.18 2.51 3.30
N ARG A 278 3.41 1.35 3.89
CA ARG A 278 2.40 0.58 4.61
C ARG A 278 2.69 0.63 6.10
N GLY A 279 1.68 0.97 6.89
CA GLY A 279 1.73 0.93 8.34
C GLY A 279 0.59 0.07 8.87
N ARG A 280 0.88 -0.76 9.86
CA ARG A 280 -0.11 -1.53 10.60
C ARG A 280 0.04 -1.22 12.07
N LEU A 281 -1.05 -0.80 12.68
CA LEU A 281 -1.13 -0.55 14.10
C LEU A 281 -2.11 -1.54 14.73
N ARG A 282 -1.69 -2.21 15.81
CA ARG A 282 -2.53 -2.96 16.70
C ARG A 282 -2.63 -2.21 18.02
N LEU A 283 -3.83 -1.81 18.41
CA LEU A 283 -4.14 -1.12 19.66
C LEU A 283 -5.18 -1.94 20.42
N GLY A 284 -4.75 -2.67 21.46
CA GLY A 284 -5.59 -3.69 22.09
C GLY A 284 -6.04 -4.73 21.07
N ASP A 285 -7.36 -4.92 20.94
CA ASP A 285 -7.97 -5.82 19.97
C ASP A 285 -8.21 -5.19 18.59
N ALA A 286 -8.06 -3.88 18.47
CA ALA A 286 -8.27 -3.18 17.22
C ALA A 286 -7.01 -3.21 16.35
N MET A 287 -7.19 -3.52 15.06
CA MET A 287 -6.13 -3.50 14.05
C MET A 287 -6.51 -2.47 12.97
N VAL A 288 -5.58 -1.59 12.65
CA VAL A 288 -5.75 -0.57 11.61
C VAL A 288 -4.56 -0.63 10.66
N ASP A 289 -4.86 -0.86 9.39
CA ASP A 289 -3.89 -0.79 8.31
C ASP A 289 -4.01 0.53 7.56
N GLU A 290 -2.89 1.12 7.20
CA GLU A 290 -2.81 2.30 6.35
C GLU A 290 -1.78 2.08 5.24
N ARG A 291 -2.11 2.48 4.02
CA ARG A 291 -1.17 2.57 2.91
C ARG A 291 -1.18 3.98 2.32
N SER A 292 -0.01 4.45 1.93
CA SER A 292 0.17 5.79 1.40
C SER A 292 1.10 5.75 0.19
N LEU A 293 0.75 6.51 -0.86
CA LEU A 293 1.65 6.78 -1.96
C LEU A 293 2.46 8.03 -1.66
N VAL A 294 3.76 7.89 -1.68
CA VAL A 294 4.71 8.96 -1.40
C VAL A 294 5.57 9.22 -2.63
N ARG A 295 5.77 10.49 -2.96
CA ARG A 295 6.70 10.93 -4.02
C ARG A 295 7.94 11.56 -3.40
N LYS A 296 9.12 11.08 -3.81
CA LYS A 296 10.45 11.60 -3.45
C LYS A 296 11.06 12.31 -4.66
N ILE A 297 11.44 13.57 -4.51
CA ILE A 297 12.23 14.35 -5.49
C ILE A 297 13.36 15.02 -4.74
N GLY A 298 14.57 14.47 -4.82
CA GLY A 298 15.66 14.88 -3.93
C GLY A 298 15.25 14.75 -2.46
N MET A 299 15.38 15.83 -1.69
CA MET A 299 14.99 15.86 -0.27
C MET A 299 13.50 16.21 -0.07
N GLU A 300 12.75 16.52 -1.12
CA GLU A 300 11.31 16.76 -1.00
C GLU A 300 10.54 15.45 -1.05
N VAL A 301 9.84 15.15 0.02
CA VAL A 301 9.02 13.93 0.15
C VAL A 301 7.58 14.32 0.45
N THR A 302 6.68 14.08 -0.51
CA THR A 302 5.27 14.46 -0.44
C THR A 302 4.36 13.25 -0.48
N THR A 303 3.32 13.22 0.38
CA THR A 303 2.27 12.21 0.33
C THR A 303 1.22 12.61 -0.71
N LEU A 304 0.97 11.76 -1.69
CA LEU A 304 0.01 12.02 -2.76
C LEU A 304 -1.39 11.55 -2.39
N TRP A 305 -1.52 10.38 -1.79
CA TRP A 305 -2.78 9.88 -1.25
C TRP A 305 -2.51 8.94 -0.09
N ARG A 306 -3.56 8.71 0.70
CA ARG A 306 -3.56 7.84 1.86
C ARG A 306 -4.89 7.11 1.96
N GLU A 307 -4.84 5.82 2.24
CA GLU A 307 -6.00 4.95 2.36
C GLU A 307 -5.87 4.12 3.63
N ARG A 308 -6.97 4.03 4.38
CA ARG A 308 -7.10 3.19 5.57
C ARG A 308 -8.13 2.12 5.32
N GLY A 309 -7.87 0.93 5.82
CA GLY A 309 -8.79 -0.19 5.70
C GLY A 309 -8.13 -1.50 6.07
N ALA A 310 -8.89 -2.59 6.01
CA ALA A 310 -8.32 -3.92 6.04
C ALA A 310 -7.82 -4.24 4.63
N PHE A 311 -6.51 -4.30 4.44
CA PHE A 311 -5.91 -4.74 3.18
C PHE A 311 -5.62 -6.23 3.27
N ASP A 312 -5.83 -6.96 2.17
CA ASP A 312 -5.62 -8.40 2.10
C ASP A 312 -4.21 -8.78 2.55
N ARG A 313 -4.13 -9.79 3.42
CA ARG A 313 -2.88 -10.33 3.96
C ARG A 313 -1.98 -10.98 2.91
N GLU A 314 -2.50 -11.30 1.73
CA GLU A 314 -1.80 -12.13 0.72
C GLU A 314 -0.56 -11.49 0.09
N THR A 315 -0.32 -10.20 0.26
CA THR A 315 0.85 -9.54 -0.36
C THR A 315 1.95 -9.11 0.63
N ALA A 316 1.78 -9.33 1.93
CA ALA A 316 2.69 -8.80 2.95
C ALA A 316 3.63 -9.85 3.58
N ASP A 317 3.33 -11.15 3.48
CA ASP A 317 3.99 -12.19 4.29
C ASP A 317 4.71 -13.29 3.47
N THR A 318 5.36 -12.95 2.37
CA THR A 318 6.40 -13.85 1.84
C THR A 318 7.75 -13.23 2.15
N PRO A 319 8.40 -13.57 3.28
CA PRO A 319 9.80 -13.26 3.46
C PRO A 319 10.56 -13.96 2.33
N PRO A 320 11.63 -13.36 1.80
CA PRO A 320 12.50 -14.05 0.87
C PRO A 320 12.95 -15.35 1.55
N GLN A 321 12.58 -16.49 0.98
CA GLN A 321 13.04 -17.78 1.45
C GLN A 321 14.58 -17.74 1.45
N ALA A 322 15.14 -17.68 2.64
CA ALA A 322 16.56 -17.94 2.82
C ALA A 322 16.80 -19.37 2.31
N LEU A 323 17.37 -19.48 1.13
CA LEU A 323 17.93 -20.73 0.64
C LEU A 323 19.01 -21.19 1.63
N ARG A 324 18.72 -22.31 2.31
CA ARG A 324 19.70 -23.07 3.08
C ARG A 324 20.65 -23.81 2.14
#